data_051402c19ac275b440ed93bfb29f5d66
#
_entry.id   051402c19ac275b440ed93bfb29f5d66
#
_cell.length_a   1.000
_cell.length_b   1.000
_cell.length_c   1.000
_cell.angle_alpha   90.00
_cell.angle_beta   90.00
_cell.angle_gamma   90.00
#
_symmetry.space_group_name_H-M   'P 1'
#
loop_
_entity.id
_entity.type
_entity.pdbx_description
1 polymer ?
#
loop_
_entity_poly.entity_id
_entity_poly.type
_entity_poly.pdbx_seq_one_letter_code
_entity_poly.pdbx_strand_id
1 'polypeptide(L)'
;MALFPPISESPEAVRESLAPIRHDFAVAVYAGGNAFAVGAIIRVAHNFLAREVLIVGEAPFYEKASMGMEKYECVVRLADEDALFDHVKGRPVWAFEKDAARRSLHAVTSYPPGVVLLFGSERFGLPKSVLDRCDDVIGIPIYGVNHSLPVAIAAGIAMNEWARARYAGGRVV
;
A
#
# COMPACT_ATOMS: atom_id res chain seq x y z
N MET A 1 13.04 24.04 7.23
CA MET A 1 12.38 23.72 5.95
C MET A 1 10.89 23.74 6.18
N ALA A 2 10.12 24.55 5.48
CA ALA A 2 8.65 24.58 5.66
C ALA A 2 8.06 23.32 5.01
N LEU A 3 7.15 22.64 5.73
CA LEU A 3 6.36 21.55 5.17
C LEU A 3 5.39 22.11 4.13
N PHE A 4 5.23 21.41 3.04
CA PHE A 4 4.24 21.77 2.04
C PHE A 4 3.39 20.53 1.69
N PRO A 5 2.07 20.61 1.80
CA PRO A 5 1.30 21.73 2.40
C PRO A 5 1.53 21.84 3.93
N PRO A 6 1.29 23.02 4.54
CA PRO A 6 1.42 23.18 5.97
C PRO A 6 0.41 22.28 6.70
N ILE A 7 0.87 21.51 7.68
CA ILE A 7 0.01 20.58 8.45
C ILE A 7 -1.03 21.33 9.34
N SER A 8 -0.88 22.65 9.47
CA SER A 8 -1.83 23.51 10.20
C SER A 8 -3.09 23.87 9.40
N GLU A 9 -3.13 23.54 8.12
CA GLU A 9 -4.34 23.74 7.29
C GLU A 9 -5.40 22.69 7.57
N SER A 10 -6.63 22.94 7.10
CA SER A 10 -7.70 21.96 7.23
C SER A 10 -7.37 20.67 6.44
N PRO A 11 -7.87 19.51 6.85
CA PRO A 11 -7.65 18.27 6.10
C PRO A 11 -8.11 18.36 4.64
N GLU A 12 -9.16 19.11 4.36
CA GLU A 12 -9.68 19.36 3.00
C GLU A 12 -8.67 20.13 2.16
N ALA A 13 -8.15 21.25 2.67
CA ALA A 13 -7.15 22.06 1.97
C ALA A 13 -5.86 21.28 1.71
N VAL A 14 -5.43 20.46 2.68
CA VAL A 14 -4.26 19.58 2.49
C VAL A 14 -4.53 18.54 1.39
N ARG A 15 -5.70 17.88 1.38
CA ARG A 15 -6.06 16.92 0.33
C ARG A 15 -6.08 17.56 -1.05
N GLU A 16 -6.69 18.75 -1.17
CA GLU A 16 -6.71 19.50 -2.44
C GLU A 16 -5.31 19.87 -2.94
N SER A 17 -4.45 20.31 -2.04
CA SER A 17 -3.06 20.64 -2.38
C SER A 17 -2.23 19.42 -2.81
N LEU A 18 -2.51 18.23 -2.25
CA LEU A 18 -1.83 16.99 -2.60
C LEU A 18 -2.38 16.34 -3.87
N ALA A 19 -3.64 16.55 -4.21
CA ALA A 19 -4.31 15.87 -5.33
C ALA A 19 -3.53 15.92 -6.65
N PRO A 20 -3.00 17.09 -7.12
CA PRO A 20 -2.29 17.16 -8.40
C PRO A 20 -0.92 16.48 -8.41
N ILE A 21 -0.34 16.15 -7.25
CA ILE A 21 0.98 15.54 -7.14
C ILE A 21 0.93 14.08 -6.68
N ARG A 22 -0.28 13.54 -6.43
CA ARG A 22 -0.43 12.12 -6.10
C ARG A 22 0.00 11.23 -7.26
N HIS A 23 0.62 10.15 -6.88
CA HIS A 23 0.99 9.11 -7.82
C HIS A 23 -0.23 8.24 -8.17
N ASP A 24 -0.11 7.45 -9.23
CA ASP A 24 -1.19 6.63 -9.78
C ASP A 24 -1.35 5.25 -9.11
N PHE A 25 -0.40 4.84 -8.25
CA PHE A 25 -0.49 3.55 -7.55
C PHE A 25 -1.42 3.61 -6.34
N ALA A 26 -1.96 2.46 -5.98
CA ALA A 26 -2.72 2.27 -4.74
C ALA A 26 -2.10 1.19 -3.86
N VAL A 27 -2.45 1.22 -2.57
CA VAL A 27 -2.09 0.16 -1.62
C VAL A 27 -3.37 -0.48 -1.11
N ALA A 28 -3.46 -1.80 -1.17
CA ALA A 28 -4.55 -2.56 -0.60
C ALA A 28 -4.03 -3.48 0.51
N VAL A 29 -4.73 -3.55 1.63
CA VAL A 29 -4.37 -4.41 2.77
C VAL A 29 -5.61 -5.04 3.39
N TYR A 30 -5.50 -6.32 3.73
CA TYR A 30 -6.55 -7.02 4.47
C TYR A 30 -6.56 -6.58 5.93
N ALA A 31 -7.71 -6.12 6.39
CA ALA A 31 -7.94 -5.84 7.80
C ALA A 31 -7.99 -7.14 8.62
N GLY A 32 -7.48 -7.09 9.84
CA GLY A 32 -7.45 -8.24 10.73
C GLY A 32 -6.04 -8.71 11.08
N GLY A 33 -5.91 -9.27 12.27
CA GLY A 33 -4.64 -9.72 12.82
C GLY A 33 -3.88 -8.62 13.58
N ASN A 34 -3.50 -7.53 12.93
CA ASN A 34 -2.78 -6.43 13.58
C ASN A 34 -3.35 -5.06 13.17
N ALA A 35 -4.17 -4.50 14.03
CA ALA A 35 -4.79 -3.19 13.82
C ALA A 35 -3.77 -2.05 13.68
N PHE A 36 -2.59 -2.16 14.31
CA PHE A 36 -1.51 -1.19 14.22
C PHE A 36 -0.90 -1.15 12.82
N ALA A 37 -0.78 -2.29 12.16
CA ALA A 37 -0.15 -2.40 10.85
C ALA A 37 -0.90 -1.59 9.77
N VAL A 38 -2.23 -1.63 9.78
CA VAL A 38 -3.05 -0.86 8.82
C VAL A 38 -2.82 0.65 8.97
N GLY A 39 -2.83 1.16 10.22
CA GLY A 39 -2.53 2.57 10.48
C GLY A 39 -1.12 2.97 10.03
N ALA A 40 -0.13 2.12 10.29
CA ALA A 40 1.24 2.34 9.84
C ALA A 40 1.35 2.36 8.30
N ILE A 41 0.61 1.49 7.60
CA ILE A 41 0.55 1.49 6.13
C ILE A 41 -0.05 2.79 5.60
N ILE A 42 -1.13 3.30 6.18
CA ILE A 42 -1.72 4.60 5.80
C ILE A 42 -0.67 5.71 5.91
N ARG A 43 0.08 5.74 7.01
CA ARG A 43 1.14 6.73 7.20
C ARG A 43 2.24 6.62 6.15
N VAL A 44 2.68 5.43 5.81
CA VAL A 44 3.72 5.22 4.79
C VAL A 44 3.17 5.57 3.41
N ALA A 45 1.95 5.17 3.08
CA ALA A 45 1.29 5.50 1.81
C ALA A 45 1.17 7.01 1.59
N HIS A 46 0.88 7.78 2.67
CA HIS A 46 0.91 9.24 2.63
C HIS A 46 2.30 9.78 2.18
N ASN A 47 3.38 9.26 2.77
CA ASN A 47 4.73 9.71 2.44
C ASN A 47 5.17 9.37 1.01
N PHE A 48 4.55 8.37 0.40
CA PHE A 48 4.76 8.00 -1.00
C PHE A 48 3.67 8.55 -1.93
N LEU A 49 2.78 9.42 -1.44
CA LEU A 49 1.69 10.06 -2.20
C LEU A 49 0.86 9.04 -2.98
N ALA A 50 0.54 7.92 -2.36
CA ALA A 50 -0.34 6.92 -2.97
C ALA A 50 -1.68 7.55 -3.36
N ARG A 51 -2.28 7.08 -4.45
CA ARG A 51 -3.60 7.56 -4.90
C ARG A 51 -4.67 7.31 -3.85
N GLU A 52 -4.64 6.12 -3.25
CA GLU A 52 -5.62 5.68 -2.25
C GLU A 52 -5.05 4.51 -1.43
N VAL A 53 -5.65 4.28 -0.27
CA VAL A 53 -5.41 3.12 0.58
C VAL A 53 -6.72 2.34 0.73
N LEU A 54 -6.72 1.09 0.26
CA LEU A 54 -7.88 0.20 0.26
C LEU A 54 -7.75 -0.77 1.43
N ILE A 55 -8.74 -0.78 2.31
CA ILE A 55 -8.80 -1.67 3.47
C ILE A 55 -9.88 -2.71 3.21
N VAL A 56 -9.48 -3.97 3.07
CA VAL A 56 -10.40 -5.09 2.81
C VAL A 56 -10.83 -5.72 4.13
N GLY A 57 -12.13 -5.76 4.37
CA GLY A 57 -12.73 -6.29 5.61
C GLY A 57 -13.11 -5.24 6.64
N GLU A 58 -13.93 -5.65 7.60
CA GLU A 58 -14.59 -4.76 8.56
C GLU A 58 -13.79 -4.53 9.86
N ALA A 59 -12.71 -5.28 10.08
CA ALA A 59 -11.93 -5.16 11.32
C ALA A 59 -11.38 -3.72 11.49
N PRO A 60 -11.52 -3.13 12.69
CA PRO A 60 -11.02 -1.79 12.94
C PRO A 60 -9.48 -1.76 12.89
N PHE A 61 -8.92 -0.61 12.56
CA PHE A 61 -7.48 -0.37 12.70
C PHE A 61 -7.21 0.67 13.81
N TYR A 62 -5.98 0.69 14.28
CA TYR A 62 -5.54 1.63 15.31
C TYR A 62 -5.14 2.97 14.68
N GLU A 63 -6.06 3.94 14.71
CA GLU A 63 -5.88 5.24 14.05
C GLU A 63 -4.61 6.00 14.49
N LYS A 64 -4.23 5.91 15.78
CA LYS A 64 -3.01 6.59 16.26
C LYS A 64 -1.73 6.12 15.55
N ALA A 65 -1.72 4.93 14.96
CA ALA A 65 -0.57 4.43 14.19
C ALA A 65 -0.38 5.18 12.86
N SER A 66 -1.43 5.78 12.31
CA SER A 66 -1.35 6.61 11.11
C SER A 66 -0.82 8.02 11.40
N MET A 67 -0.70 8.42 12.68
CA MET A 67 -0.27 9.76 13.11
C MET A 67 -1.11 10.89 12.50
N GLY A 68 -2.40 10.65 12.28
CA GLY A 68 -3.33 11.61 11.70
C GLY A 68 -3.36 11.64 10.17
N MET A 69 -2.53 10.82 9.50
CA MET A 69 -2.46 10.82 8.03
C MET A 69 -3.72 10.28 7.37
N GLU A 70 -4.52 9.50 8.07
CA GLU A 70 -5.84 9.04 7.60
C GLU A 70 -6.78 10.21 7.22
N LYS A 71 -6.57 11.39 7.79
CA LYS A 71 -7.36 12.60 7.49
C LYS A 71 -7.02 13.20 6.12
N TYR A 72 -5.81 12.95 5.63
CA TYR A 72 -5.29 13.51 4.38
C TYR A 72 -5.32 12.51 3.23
N GLU A 73 -5.51 11.22 3.54
CA GLU A 73 -5.52 10.16 2.55
C GLU A 73 -6.94 9.81 2.08
N CYS A 74 -7.03 9.29 0.85
CA CYS A 74 -8.22 8.62 0.37
C CYS A 74 -8.20 7.18 0.92
N VAL A 75 -8.80 6.97 2.07
CA VAL A 75 -8.93 5.64 2.69
C VAL A 75 -10.30 5.09 2.34
N VAL A 76 -10.33 4.00 1.60
CA VAL A 76 -11.56 3.31 1.16
C VAL A 76 -11.65 1.98 1.86
N ARG A 77 -12.78 1.73 2.52
CA ARG A 77 -13.06 0.42 3.13
C ARG A 77 -13.94 -0.41 2.19
N LEU A 78 -13.55 -1.64 2.00
CA LEU A 78 -14.19 -2.61 1.11
C LEU A 78 -14.57 -3.85 1.92
N ALA A 79 -15.77 -4.37 1.72
CA ALA A 79 -16.29 -5.43 2.56
C ALA A 79 -15.48 -6.74 2.45
N ASP A 80 -15.09 -7.08 1.23
CA ASP A 80 -14.44 -8.35 0.90
C ASP A 80 -13.58 -8.24 -0.37
N GLU A 81 -13.05 -9.37 -0.82
CA GLU A 81 -12.24 -9.47 -2.03
C GLU A 81 -13.01 -9.15 -3.31
N ASP A 82 -14.30 -9.47 -3.39
CA ASP A 82 -15.09 -9.14 -4.57
C ASP A 82 -15.27 -7.63 -4.71
N ALA A 83 -15.58 -6.95 -3.59
CA ALA A 83 -15.61 -5.50 -3.55
C ALA A 83 -14.25 -4.87 -3.91
N LEU A 84 -13.13 -5.50 -3.50
CA LEU A 84 -11.80 -5.04 -3.89
C LEU A 84 -11.61 -5.10 -5.41
N PHE A 85 -11.82 -6.26 -6.02
CA PHE A 85 -11.58 -6.43 -7.45
C PHE A 85 -12.56 -5.65 -8.33
N ASP A 86 -13.78 -5.42 -7.85
CA ASP A 86 -14.73 -4.52 -8.52
C ASP A 86 -14.27 -3.07 -8.46
N HIS A 87 -13.78 -2.61 -7.29
CA HIS A 87 -13.27 -1.24 -7.12
C HIS A 87 -12.03 -0.96 -7.99
N VAL A 88 -11.13 -1.92 -8.11
CA VAL A 88 -9.89 -1.77 -8.87
C VAL A 88 -9.99 -2.26 -10.32
N LYS A 89 -11.19 -2.52 -10.81
CA LYS A 89 -11.42 -3.07 -12.15
C LYS A 89 -10.65 -2.32 -13.24
N GLY A 90 -9.91 -3.08 -14.05
CA GLY A 90 -9.06 -2.54 -15.12
C GLY A 90 -7.70 -2.02 -14.67
N ARG A 91 -7.36 -2.16 -13.38
CA ARG A 91 -6.03 -1.83 -12.84
C ARG A 91 -5.25 -3.11 -12.55
N PRO A 92 -3.95 -3.16 -12.82
CA PRO A 92 -3.11 -4.30 -12.45
C PRO A 92 -3.04 -4.46 -10.93
N VAL A 93 -3.28 -5.66 -10.42
CA VAL A 93 -3.16 -6.01 -9.00
C VAL A 93 -1.95 -6.91 -8.79
N TRP A 94 -0.97 -6.44 -8.05
CA TRP A 94 0.23 -7.16 -7.70
C TRP A 94 0.21 -7.52 -6.22
N ALA A 95 0.07 -8.80 -5.93
CA ALA A 95 0.11 -9.31 -4.56
C ALA A 95 1.55 -9.43 -4.06
N PHE A 96 1.74 -9.16 -2.78
CA PHE A 96 3.00 -9.40 -2.07
C PHE A 96 2.83 -10.59 -1.13
N GLU A 97 3.29 -11.75 -1.59
CA GLU A 97 3.19 -13.02 -0.85
C GLU A 97 4.41 -13.88 -1.16
N LYS A 98 5.14 -14.26 -0.12
CA LYS A 98 6.43 -14.95 -0.28
C LYS A 98 6.29 -16.36 -0.84
N ASP A 99 5.37 -17.15 -0.27
CA ASP A 99 5.28 -18.59 -0.54
C ASP A 99 4.62 -18.89 -1.88
N ALA A 100 3.88 -17.94 -2.44
CA ALA A 100 3.25 -18.04 -3.76
C ALA A 100 3.92 -17.14 -4.81
N ALA A 101 5.07 -16.57 -4.51
CA ALA A 101 5.75 -15.62 -5.38
C ALA A 101 6.09 -16.22 -6.75
N ARG A 102 5.72 -15.50 -7.80
CA ARG A 102 6.07 -15.81 -9.19
C ARG A 102 7.41 -15.21 -9.57
N ARG A 103 7.83 -14.13 -8.90
CA ARG A 103 9.15 -13.52 -9.05
C ARG A 103 9.58 -12.75 -7.80
N SER A 104 10.88 -12.51 -7.71
CA SER A 104 11.48 -11.70 -6.66
C SER A 104 11.26 -10.21 -6.91
N LEU A 105 11.06 -9.44 -5.83
CA LEU A 105 11.02 -7.98 -5.89
C LEU A 105 12.29 -7.39 -6.51
N HIS A 106 13.46 -7.99 -6.28
CA HIS A 106 14.73 -7.55 -6.88
C HIS A 106 14.77 -7.70 -8.41
N ALA A 107 13.90 -8.54 -8.98
CA ALA A 107 13.78 -8.69 -10.44
C ALA A 107 12.75 -7.72 -11.05
N VAL A 108 12.08 -6.90 -10.24
CA VAL A 108 11.12 -5.91 -10.72
C VAL A 108 11.87 -4.66 -11.17
N THR A 109 11.87 -4.39 -12.46
CA THR A 109 12.52 -3.21 -13.05
C THR A 109 11.54 -2.09 -13.37
N SER A 110 10.25 -2.42 -13.51
CA SER A 110 9.18 -1.45 -13.81
C SER A 110 7.85 -1.91 -13.25
N TYR A 111 6.97 -0.95 -13.00
CA TYR A 111 5.60 -1.20 -12.55
C TYR A 111 4.60 -0.68 -13.59
N PRO A 112 3.50 -1.39 -13.83
CA PRO A 112 2.47 -0.90 -14.74
C PRO A 112 1.77 0.35 -14.17
N PRO A 113 1.26 1.24 -15.02
CA PRO A 113 0.46 2.38 -14.59
C PRO A 113 -0.75 1.94 -13.76
N GLY A 114 -1.06 2.68 -12.71
CA GLY A 114 -2.23 2.43 -11.88
C GLY A 114 -2.15 1.17 -11.01
N VAL A 115 -0.97 0.57 -10.83
CA VAL A 115 -0.81 -0.68 -10.08
C VAL A 115 -1.37 -0.58 -8.67
N VAL A 116 -2.01 -1.65 -8.22
CA VAL A 116 -2.46 -1.85 -6.84
C VAL A 116 -1.51 -2.84 -6.16
N LEU A 117 -0.82 -2.39 -5.12
CA LEU A 117 0.07 -3.20 -4.30
C LEU A 117 -0.76 -3.85 -3.19
N LEU A 118 -1.01 -5.15 -3.29
CA LEU A 118 -1.92 -5.88 -2.42
C LEU A 118 -1.14 -6.67 -1.36
N PHE A 119 -1.53 -6.49 -0.10
CA PHE A 119 -0.95 -7.15 1.08
C PHE A 119 -2.01 -7.93 1.85
N GLY A 120 -1.66 -9.13 2.28
CA GLY A 120 -2.49 -9.96 3.14
C GLY A 120 -2.56 -9.45 4.58
N SER A 121 -3.40 -10.07 5.38
CA SER A 121 -3.37 -9.86 6.83
C SER A 121 -2.11 -10.47 7.44
N GLU A 122 -1.62 -9.88 8.54
CA GLU A 122 -0.40 -10.34 9.21
C GLU A 122 -0.49 -11.78 9.71
N ARG A 123 -1.71 -12.26 9.99
CA ARG A 123 -1.94 -13.61 10.55
C ARG A 123 -2.18 -14.67 9.48
N PHE A 124 -2.88 -14.33 8.40
CA PHE A 124 -3.40 -15.32 7.45
C PHE A 124 -2.83 -15.16 6.03
N GLY A 125 -2.06 -14.08 5.77
CA GLY A 125 -1.59 -13.79 4.41
C GLY A 125 -2.74 -13.49 3.44
N LEU A 126 -2.56 -13.88 2.18
CA LEU A 126 -3.56 -13.77 1.12
C LEU A 126 -4.14 -15.15 0.78
N PRO A 127 -5.48 -15.29 0.70
CA PRO A 127 -6.10 -16.53 0.24
C PRO A 127 -5.68 -16.87 -1.20
N LYS A 128 -5.62 -18.18 -1.51
CA LYS A 128 -5.30 -18.64 -2.88
C LYS A 128 -6.26 -18.08 -3.93
N SER A 129 -7.56 -18.01 -3.59
CA SER A 129 -8.59 -17.41 -4.46
C SER A 129 -8.29 -15.97 -4.87
N VAL A 130 -7.69 -15.21 -3.99
CA VAL A 130 -7.24 -13.83 -4.25
C VAL A 130 -5.97 -13.81 -5.11
N LEU A 131 -4.99 -14.66 -4.78
CA LEU A 131 -3.73 -14.76 -5.53
C LEU A 131 -3.95 -15.19 -6.99
N ASP A 132 -4.94 -16.05 -7.23
CA ASP A 132 -5.30 -16.51 -8.59
C ASP A 132 -5.94 -15.38 -9.44
N ARG A 133 -6.47 -14.33 -8.81
CA ARG A 133 -7.04 -13.13 -9.47
C ARG A 133 -6.01 -12.02 -9.69
N CYS A 134 -4.83 -12.12 -9.10
CA CYS A 134 -3.79 -11.11 -9.23
C CYS A 134 -2.99 -11.29 -10.53
N ASP A 135 -2.65 -10.17 -11.16
CA ASP A 135 -1.82 -10.16 -12.37
C ASP A 135 -0.40 -10.64 -12.08
N ASP A 136 0.11 -10.36 -10.88
CA ASP A 136 1.41 -10.86 -10.44
C ASP A 136 1.45 -11.12 -8.94
N VAL A 137 2.40 -11.98 -8.52
CA VAL A 137 2.69 -12.27 -7.11
C VAL A 137 4.19 -12.10 -6.88
N ILE A 138 4.54 -11.12 -6.05
CA ILE A 138 5.91 -10.68 -5.81
C ILE A 138 6.38 -11.16 -4.44
N GLY A 139 7.56 -11.77 -4.39
CA GLY A 139 8.22 -12.12 -3.13
C GLY A 139 9.28 -11.11 -2.75
N ILE A 140 9.23 -10.61 -1.51
CA ILE A 140 10.33 -9.84 -0.93
C ILE A 140 11.37 -10.83 -0.42
N PRO A 141 12.62 -10.81 -0.91
CA PRO A 141 13.66 -11.71 -0.44
C PRO A 141 13.94 -11.52 1.05
N ILE A 142 13.98 -12.63 1.79
CA ILE A 142 14.28 -12.68 3.23
C ILE A 142 15.46 -13.61 3.41
N TYR A 143 16.48 -13.18 4.14
CA TYR A 143 17.75 -13.90 4.31
C TYR A 143 17.98 -14.44 5.71
N GLY A 144 17.13 -14.06 6.66
CA GLY A 144 17.19 -14.53 8.04
C GLY A 144 16.41 -15.83 8.27
N VAL A 145 16.47 -16.33 9.50
CA VAL A 145 15.73 -17.55 9.90
C VAL A 145 14.23 -17.29 10.12
N ASN A 146 13.83 -16.04 10.26
CA ASN A 146 12.41 -15.67 10.35
C ASN A 146 11.79 -15.75 8.95
N HIS A 147 10.59 -16.35 8.87
CA HIS A 147 9.95 -16.67 7.60
C HIS A 147 9.05 -15.56 7.05
N SER A 148 8.85 -14.44 7.78
CA SER A 148 7.97 -13.35 7.35
C SER A 148 8.47 -11.98 7.81
N LEU A 149 8.05 -10.94 7.09
CA LEU A 149 8.17 -9.54 7.52
C LEU A 149 6.82 -9.10 8.11
N PRO A 150 6.81 -8.17 9.08
CA PRO A 150 5.59 -7.47 9.44
C PRO A 150 4.98 -6.82 8.18
N VAL A 151 3.66 -6.93 8.02
CA VAL A 151 3.00 -6.47 6.78
C VAL A 151 3.23 -4.98 6.48
N ALA A 152 3.29 -4.14 7.51
CA ALA A 152 3.59 -2.71 7.33
C ALA A 152 5.02 -2.47 6.81
N ILE A 153 5.98 -3.30 7.19
CA ILE A 153 7.36 -3.23 6.68
C ILE A 153 7.41 -3.72 5.24
N ALA A 154 6.73 -4.83 4.92
CA ALA A 154 6.63 -5.32 3.56
C ALA A 154 6.02 -4.27 2.63
N ALA A 155 4.94 -3.61 3.06
CA ALA A 155 4.31 -2.53 2.32
C ALA A 155 5.26 -1.33 2.11
N GLY A 156 6.01 -0.95 3.15
CA GLY A 156 7.01 0.12 3.06
C GLY A 156 8.12 -0.19 2.06
N ILE A 157 8.64 -1.41 2.07
CA ILE A 157 9.66 -1.89 1.11
C ILE A 157 9.09 -1.85 -0.32
N ALA A 158 7.89 -2.37 -0.53
CA ALA A 158 7.27 -2.40 -1.86
C ALA A 158 7.01 -0.99 -2.42
N MET A 159 6.51 -0.07 -1.59
CA MET A 159 6.32 1.34 -1.98
C MET A 159 7.63 2.03 -2.29
N ASN A 160 8.68 1.77 -1.51
CA ASN A 160 10.02 2.32 -1.78
C ASN A 160 10.56 1.80 -3.12
N GLU A 161 10.43 0.51 -3.41
CA GLU A 161 10.88 -0.07 -4.68
C GLU A 161 10.05 0.44 -5.87
N TRP A 162 8.75 0.64 -5.69
CA TRP A 162 7.91 1.31 -6.68
C TRP A 162 8.43 2.73 -6.98
N ALA A 163 8.69 3.52 -5.94
CA ALA A 163 9.22 4.88 -6.07
C ALA A 163 10.60 4.88 -6.74
N ARG A 164 11.50 3.97 -6.35
CA ARG A 164 12.82 3.80 -6.95
C ARG A 164 12.73 3.49 -8.45
N ALA A 165 11.84 2.61 -8.87
CA ALA A 165 11.65 2.26 -10.27
C ALA A 165 11.09 3.42 -11.12
N ARG A 166 10.38 4.35 -10.48
CA ARG A 166 9.83 5.57 -11.08
C ARG A 166 10.76 6.78 -10.96
N TYR A 167 11.85 6.67 -10.20
CA TYR A 167 12.75 7.77 -9.96
C TYR A 167 13.49 8.19 -11.24
N ALA A 168 13.21 9.37 -11.71
CA ALA A 168 13.83 9.98 -12.90
C ALA A 168 14.80 11.13 -12.57
N GLY A 169 15.53 11.01 -11.46
CA GLY A 169 16.53 12.02 -11.08
C GLY A 169 15.97 13.32 -10.47
N GLY A 170 14.76 13.28 -9.94
CA GLY A 170 14.12 14.44 -9.33
C GLY A 170 14.32 14.53 -7.81
N ARG A 171 13.94 15.65 -7.25
CA ARG A 171 14.06 16.12 -5.85
C ARG A 171 14.20 15.03 -4.77
N VAL A 172 15.34 15.06 -4.10
CA VAL A 172 15.40 14.71 -2.68
C VAL A 172 14.82 15.90 -1.91
N VAL A 173 13.71 15.69 -1.21
CA VAL A 173 13.08 16.71 -0.36
C VAL A 173 13.89 16.85 0.92
#